data_a017bd1be6205b8ee5b7ea53426724ff
#
_entry.id   a017bd1be6205b8ee5b7ea53426724ff
#
_cell.length_a   1.000
_cell.length_b   1.000
_cell.length_c   1.000
_cell.angle_alpha   90.00
_cell.angle_beta   90.00
_cell.angle_gamma   90.00
#
_symmetry.space_group_name_H-M   'P 1'
#
loop_
_entity.id
_entity.type
_entity.pdbx_description
1 polymer ?
#
loop_
_entity_poly.entity_id
_entity_poly.type
_entity_poly.pdbx_seq_one_letter_code
_entity_poly.pdbx_strand_id
1 'polypeptide(L)'
;MKILHNIGNVYENPVVRNVSKLLSANVLAQLLGLLFYPILTRLYAPSDFGLFNLFIGLGSILTLFGTAEYHYSIALPKEEDKAAACFHVGVVCLLVVSVLCVLSSLFSSTIAGWFNTPELVNVYPLLGLFVLLSGLWNLLNYWLIRQSRFTRISVYQLTLS
;
A
#
# COMPACT_ATOMS: atom_id res chain seq x y z
N MET A 1 32.45 -25.41 -17.35
CA MET A 1 31.32 -25.73 -18.25
C MET A 1 30.02 -26.13 -17.52
N LYS A 2 30.07 -26.82 -16.37
CA LYS A 2 28.89 -27.18 -15.54
C LYS A 2 28.13 -26.00 -14.90
N ILE A 3 28.81 -24.88 -14.60
CA ILE A 3 28.22 -23.72 -13.95
C ILE A 3 27.29 -22.95 -14.90
N LEU A 4 27.63 -22.81 -16.17
CA LEU A 4 26.81 -22.15 -17.18
C LEU A 4 25.53 -22.92 -17.54
N HIS A 5 25.57 -24.25 -17.45
CA HIS A 5 24.39 -25.08 -17.66
C HIS A 5 23.38 -24.98 -16.50
N ASN A 6 23.87 -24.75 -15.28
CA ASN A 6 23.01 -24.60 -14.11
C ASN A 6 22.30 -23.23 -14.05
N ILE A 7 22.89 -22.21 -14.66
CA ILE A 7 22.28 -20.86 -14.75
C ILE A 7 21.12 -20.86 -15.75
N GLY A 8 21.22 -21.59 -16.86
CA GLY A 8 20.13 -21.73 -17.84
C GLY A 8 18.85 -22.31 -17.21
N ASN A 9 18.98 -23.38 -16.43
CA ASN A 9 17.84 -24.02 -15.76
C ASN A 9 17.17 -23.14 -14.69
N VAL A 10 17.89 -22.19 -14.11
CA VAL A 10 17.34 -21.25 -13.12
C VAL A 10 16.40 -20.24 -13.79
N TYR A 11 16.71 -19.77 -15.01
CA TYR A 11 15.87 -18.83 -15.75
C TYR A 11 14.62 -19.48 -16.37
N GLU A 12 14.61 -20.79 -16.56
CA GLU A 12 13.44 -21.55 -17.04
C GLU A 12 12.39 -21.73 -15.92
N ASN A 13 12.79 -21.55 -14.66
CA ASN A 13 11.85 -21.64 -13.55
C ASN A 13 10.83 -20.49 -13.60
N PRO A 14 9.52 -20.76 -13.72
CA PRO A 14 8.49 -19.72 -13.83
C PRO A 14 8.48 -18.77 -12.63
N VAL A 15 8.90 -19.23 -11.46
CA VAL A 15 9.01 -18.40 -10.25
C VAL A 15 10.13 -17.36 -10.43
N VAL A 16 11.31 -17.79 -10.86
CA VAL A 16 12.46 -16.90 -11.08
C VAL A 16 12.12 -15.85 -12.15
N ARG A 17 11.49 -16.27 -13.25
CA ARG A 17 11.06 -15.37 -14.32
C ARG A 17 10.05 -14.33 -13.83
N ASN A 18 9.09 -14.70 -13.00
CA ASN A 18 8.10 -13.78 -12.47
C ASN A 18 8.72 -12.82 -11.44
N VAL A 19 9.61 -13.31 -10.57
CA VAL A 19 10.36 -12.49 -9.62
C VAL A 19 11.26 -11.49 -10.36
N SER A 20 11.97 -11.93 -11.40
CA SER A 20 12.82 -11.05 -12.22
C SER A 20 12.03 -9.93 -12.91
N LYS A 21 10.83 -10.23 -13.42
CA LYS A 21 9.94 -9.22 -14.00
C LYS A 21 9.50 -8.17 -12.97
N LEU A 22 9.13 -8.63 -11.77
CA LEU A 22 8.73 -7.73 -10.68
C LEU A 22 9.90 -6.85 -10.22
N LEU A 23 11.09 -7.44 -10.08
CA LEU A 23 12.30 -6.70 -9.73
C LEU A 23 12.64 -5.66 -10.79
N SER A 24 12.61 -6.04 -12.08
CA SER A 24 12.89 -5.13 -13.19
C SER A 24 11.90 -3.96 -13.24
N ALA A 25 10.61 -4.23 -13.01
CA ALA A 25 9.59 -3.19 -12.95
C ALA A 25 9.82 -2.21 -11.78
N ASN A 26 10.19 -2.73 -10.60
CA ASN A 26 10.50 -1.90 -9.44
C ASN A 26 11.76 -1.06 -9.66
N VAL A 27 12.83 -1.64 -10.21
CA VAL A 27 14.07 -0.91 -10.53
C VAL A 27 13.80 0.18 -11.55
N LEU A 28 13.02 -0.12 -12.60
CA LEU A 28 12.67 0.87 -13.62
C LEU A 28 11.84 2.02 -13.01
N ALA A 29 10.86 1.71 -12.15
CA ALA A 29 10.08 2.73 -11.46
C ALA A 29 10.95 3.63 -10.57
N GLN A 30 11.90 3.05 -9.84
CA GLN A 30 12.84 3.80 -9.00
C GLN A 30 13.78 4.68 -9.83
N LEU A 31 14.29 4.18 -10.95
CA LEU A 31 15.13 4.97 -11.87
C LEU A 31 14.35 6.15 -12.46
N LEU A 32 13.09 5.92 -12.87
CA LEU A 32 12.22 7.00 -13.33
C LEU A 32 12.02 8.05 -12.24
N GLY A 33 11.70 7.62 -11.01
CA GLY A 33 11.58 8.52 -9.85
C GLY A 33 12.85 9.35 -9.64
N LEU A 34 14.02 8.72 -9.70
CA LEU A 34 15.31 9.41 -9.55
C LEU A 34 15.57 10.44 -10.66
N LEU A 35 15.17 10.14 -11.91
CA LEU A 35 15.28 11.06 -13.04
C LEU A 35 14.34 12.26 -12.92
N PHE A 36 13.12 12.05 -12.37
CA PHE A 36 12.16 13.12 -12.18
C PHE A 36 12.47 14.00 -10.96
N TYR A 37 13.20 13.46 -9.97
CA TYR A 37 13.49 14.18 -8.73
C TYR A 37 14.18 15.55 -8.95
N PRO A 38 15.21 15.70 -9.81
CA PRO A 38 15.82 17.00 -10.08
C PRO A 38 14.87 18.01 -10.75
N ILE A 39 13.91 17.52 -11.54
CA ILE A 39 12.89 18.37 -12.18
C ILE A 39 11.92 18.89 -11.11
N LEU A 40 11.46 18.00 -10.24
CA LEU A 40 10.56 18.36 -9.15
C LEU A 40 11.19 19.35 -8.17
N THR A 41 12.47 19.17 -7.82
CA THR A 41 13.18 20.08 -6.90
C THR A 41 13.45 21.46 -7.49
N ARG A 42 13.35 21.63 -8.81
CA ARG A 42 13.40 22.96 -9.47
C ARG A 42 12.04 23.64 -9.55
N LEU A 43 10.96 22.87 -9.56
CA LEU A 43 9.57 23.35 -9.70
C LEU A 43 8.93 23.70 -8.36
N TYR A 44 9.29 22.98 -7.30
CA TYR A 44 8.67 23.11 -5.97
C TYR A 44 9.71 23.59 -4.95
N ALA A 45 9.26 24.41 -4.01
CA ALA A 45 10.09 24.84 -2.90
C ALA A 45 10.35 23.69 -1.90
N PRO A 46 11.45 23.72 -1.15
CA PRO A 46 11.70 22.71 -0.09
C PRO A 46 10.57 22.59 0.95
N SER A 47 9.86 23.71 1.23
CA SER A 47 8.68 23.72 2.10
C SER A 47 7.54 22.86 1.57
N ASP A 48 7.33 22.83 0.24
CA ASP A 48 6.26 22.03 -0.38
C ASP A 48 6.54 20.54 -0.23
N PHE A 49 7.80 20.13 -0.35
CA PHE A 49 8.23 18.76 -0.06
C PHE A 49 8.05 18.41 1.42
N GLY A 50 8.34 19.36 2.32
CA GLY A 50 8.11 19.20 3.75
C GLY A 50 6.64 18.95 4.06
N LEU A 51 5.74 19.78 3.51
CA LEU A 51 4.30 19.65 3.65
C LEU A 51 3.79 18.32 3.07
N PHE A 52 4.26 17.95 1.87
CA PHE A 52 3.89 16.69 1.23
C PHE A 52 4.30 15.48 2.07
N ASN A 53 5.55 15.44 2.54
CA ASN A 53 6.05 14.35 3.36
C ASN A 53 5.33 14.25 4.70
N LEU A 54 5.00 15.40 5.32
CA LEU A 54 4.21 15.45 6.54
C LEU A 54 2.81 14.88 6.30
N PHE A 55 2.15 15.28 5.21
CA PHE A 55 0.83 14.78 4.82
C PHE A 55 0.83 13.27 4.61
N ILE A 56 1.80 12.76 3.82
CA ILE A 56 1.94 11.31 3.56
C ILE A 56 2.26 10.55 4.84
N GLY A 57 3.15 11.09 5.68
CA GLY A 57 3.52 10.48 6.96
C GLY A 57 2.33 10.35 7.90
N LEU A 58 1.57 11.43 8.10
CA LEU A 58 0.34 11.43 8.90
C LEU A 58 -0.70 10.47 8.32
N GLY A 59 -0.93 10.54 7.00
CA GLY A 59 -1.87 9.67 6.32
C GLY A 59 -1.51 8.20 6.43
N SER A 60 -0.23 7.85 6.34
CA SER A 60 0.26 6.47 6.49
C SER A 60 0.03 5.93 7.90
N ILE A 61 0.34 6.73 8.92
CA ILE A 61 0.09 6.36 10.33
C ILE A 61 -1.41 6.16 10.57
N LEU A 62 -2.24 7.08 10.10
CA LEU A 62 -3.70 6.99 10.25
C LEU A 62 -4.28 5.81 9.48
N THR A 63 -3.73 5.48 8.31
CA THR A 63 -4.12 4.29 7.54
C THR A 63 -3.79 3.00 8.30
N LEU A 64 -2.63 2.94 8.97
CA LEU A 64 -2.25 1.80 9.81
C LEU A 64 -3.29 1.56 10.91
N PHE A 65 -3.69 2.62 11.64
CA PHE A 65 -4.76 2.55 12.63
C PHE A 65 -6.13 2.26 11.99
N GLY A 66 -6.41 2.84 10.83
CA GLY A 66 -7.67 2.68 10.10
C GLY A 66 -7.94 1.25 9.67
N THR A 67 -6.92 0.57 9.17
CA THR A 67 -7.04 -0.85 8.81
C THR A 67 -6.89 -1.77 10.03
N ALA A 68 -6.36 -1.26 11.16
CA ALA A 68 -5.98 -2.05 12.35
C ALA A 68 -5.22 -3.33 11.96
N GLU A 69 -4.49 -3.28 10.84
CA GLU A 69 -3.76 -4.39 10.20
C GLU A 69 -4.63 -5.63 9.87
N TYR A 70 -5.96 -5.50 9.86
CA TYR A 70 -6.87 -6.61 9.50
C TYR A 70 -6.62 -7.14 8.08
N HIS A 71 -5.97 -6.37 7.22
CA HIS A 71 -5.59 -6.85 5.89
C HIS A 71 -4.68 -8.09 5.94
N TYR A 72 -3.80 -8.23 6.94
CA TYR A 72 -3.02 -9.47 7.13
C TYR A 72 -3.92 -10.64 7.55
N SER A 73 -4.93 -10.36 8.37
CA SER A 73 -5.87 -11.38 8.83
C SER A 73 -6.75 -11.96 7.74
N ILE A 74 -6.95 -11.26 6.60
CA ILE A 74 -7.72 -11.75 5.46
C ILE A 74 -7.06 -12.98 4.81
N ALA A 75 -5.74 -13.08 4.85
CA ALA A 75 -5.00 -14.17 4.21
C ALA A 75 -4.91 -15.44 5.05
N LEU A 76 -5.24 -15.39 6.35
CA LEU A 76 -5.05 -16.48 7.30
C LEU A 76 -6.17 -17.55 7.26
N PRO A 77 -7.48 -17.21 7.27
CA PRO A 77 -8.54 -18.19 7.35
C PRO A 77 -8.64 -19.03 6.07
N LYS A 78 -8.85 -20.34 6.24
CA LYS A 78 -9.10 -21.24 5.09
C LYS A 78 -10.52 -21.07 4.54
N GLU A 79 -11.48 -20.72 5.39
CA GLU A 79 -12.90 -20.53 5.07
C GLU A 79 -13.13 -19.14 4.47
N GLU A 80 -13.90 -19.07 3.37
CA GLU A 80 -14.18 -17.79 2.69
C GLU A 80 -15.01 -16.86 3.59
N ASP A 81 -15.98 -17.38 4.32
CA ASP A 81 -16.86 -16.59 5.19
C ASP A 81 -16.07 -15.86 6.29
N LYS A 82 -15.08 -16.52 6.88
CA LYS A 82 -14.22 -15.90 7.90
C LYS A 82 -13.32 -14.81 7.30
N ALA A 83 -12.82 -15.03 6.09
CA ALA A 83 -12.02 -14.02 5.41
C ALA A 83 -12.88 -12.82 5.00
N ALA A 84 -14.10 -13.05 4.52
CA ALA A 84 -15.05 -11.99 4.23
C ALA A 84 -15.42 -11.20 5.49
N ALA A 85 -15.60 -11.86 6.62
CA ALA A 85 -15.84 -11.20 7.90
C ALA A 85 -14.65 -10.29 8.30
N CYS A 86 -13.39 -10.76 8.16
CA CYS A 86 -12.20 -9.92 8.41
C CYS A 86 -12.15 -8.72 7.47
N PHE A 87 -12.49 -8.90 6.19
CA PHE A 87 -12.55 -7.81 5.22
C PHE A 87 -13.59 -6.75 5.63
N HIS A 88 -14.80 -7.17 5.98
CA HIS A 88 -15.86 -6.25 6.42
C HIS A 88 -15.48 -5.49 7.69
N VAL A 89 -14.89 -6.16 8.67
CA VAL A 89 -14.40 -5.49 9.90
C VAL A 89 -13.33 -4.46 9.53
N GLY A 90 -12.38 -4.80 8.67
CA GLY A 90 -11.35 -3.86 8.19
C GLY A 90 -11.96 -2.64 7.50
N VAL A 91 -12.99 -2.83 6.64
CA VAL A 91 -13.70 -1.72 5.98
C VAL A 91 -14.44 -0.84 6.99
N VAL A 92 -15.11 -1.43 7.97
CA VAL A 92 -15.82 -0.66 9.01
C VAL A 92 -14.84 0.18 9.83
N CYS A 93 -13.74 -0.42 10.31
CA CYS A 93 -12.70 0.30 11.04
C CYS A 93 -12.13 1.45 10.20
N LEU A 94 -11.85 1.19 8.93
CA LEU A 94 -11.33 2.19 7.99
C LEU A 94 -12.30 3.36 7.80
N LEU A 95 -13.58 3.08 7.63
CA LEU A 95 -14.62 4.12 7.52
C LEU A 95 -14.70 4.97 8.79
N VAL A 96 -14.67 4.34 9.95
CA VAL A 96 -14.70 5.07 11.24
C VAL A 96 -13.50 6.00 11.34
N VAL A 97 -12.29 5.52 11.10
CA VAL A 97 -11.08 6.36 11.19
C VAL A 97 -11.08 7.45 10.11
N SER A 98 -11.51 7.16 8.89
CA SER A 98 -11.63 8.16 7.83
C SER A 98 -12.60 9.29 8.21
N VAL A 99 -13.77 8.95 8.76
CA VAL A 99 -14.74 9.93 9.24
C VAL A 99 -14.16 10.75 10.41
N LEU A 100 -13.48 10.11 11.36
CA LEU A 100 -12.80 10.83 12.45
C LEU A 100 -11.72 11.79 11.92
N CYS A 101 -10.97 11.40 10.87
CA CYS A 101 -10.01 12.29 10.22
C CYS A 101 -10.70 13.51 9.58
N VAL A 102 -11.83 13.32 8.92
CA VAL A 102 -12.61 14.42 8.36
C VAL A 102 -13.14 15.32 9.48
N LEU A 103 -13.68 14.75 10.56
CA LEU A 103 -14.17 15.54 11.68
C LEU A 103 -13.04 16.30 12.40
N SER A 104 -11.86 15.70 12.52
CA SER A 104 -10.69 16.37 13.11
C SER A 104 -10.19 17.56 12.27
N SER A 105 -10.60 17.66 11.01
CA SER A 105 -10.27 18.83 10.17
C SER A 105 -10.86 20.15 10.73
N LEU A 106 -11.87 20.10 11.58
CA LEU A 106 -12.38 21.27 12.31
C LEU A 106 -11.31 21.85 13.24
N PHE A 107 -10.33 21.06 13.66
CA PHE A 107 -9.22 21.47 14.50
C PHE A 107 -7.90 21.58 13.72
N SER A 108 -7.97 21.66 12.39
CA SER A 108 -6.79 21.66 11.51
C SER A 108 -5.81 22.80 11.83
N SER A 109 -6.29 23.98 12.25
CA SER A 109 -5.43 25.11 12.65
C SER A 109 -4.60 24.81 13.89
N THR A 110 -5.17 24.13 14.88
CA THR A 110 -4.46 23.71 16.10
C THR A 110 -3.41 22.67 15.79
N ILE A 111 -3.79 21.69 14.95
CA ILE A 111 -2.90 20.60 14.53
C ILE A 111 -1.75 21.16 13.69
N ALA A 112 -2.03 22.06 12.74
CA ALA A 112 -1.01 22.73 11.93
C ALA A 112 -0.03 23.54 12.81
N GLY A 113 -0.53 24.15 13.90
CA GLY A 113 0.30 24.83 14.90
C GLY A 113 1.30 23.89 15.60
N TRP A 114 0.90 22.66 15.93
CA TRP A 114 1.81 21.68 16.54
C TRP A 114 2.98 21.29 15.63
N PHE A 115 2.73 21.24 14.32
CA PHE A 115 3.75 20.93 13.31
C PHE A 115 4.47 22.16 12.78
N ASN A 116 4.10 23.36 13.25
CA ASN A 116 4.62 24.64 12.76
C ASN A 116 4.55 24.77 11.22
N THR A 117 3.46 24.26 10.62
CA THR A 117 3.23 24.21 9.18
C THR A 117 1.82 24.70 8.88
N PRO A 118 1.62 26.03 8.76
CA PRO A 118 0.29 26.62 8.57
C PRO A 118 -0.41 26.16 7.26
N GLU A 119 0.37 25.85 6.23
CA GLU A 119 -0.14 25.34 4.94
C GLU A 119 -0.87 24.00 5.08
N LEU A 120 -0.59 23.25 6.14
CA LEU A 120 -1.24 21.96 6.44
C LEU A 120 -2.77 22.13 6.58
N VAL A 121 -3.25 23.28 7.05
CA VAL A 121 -4.68 23.55 7.21
C VAL A 121 -5.45 23.32 5.91
N ASN A 122 -4.88 23.72 4.78
CA ASN A 122 -5.53 23.63 3.47
C ASN A 122 -5.63 22.20 2.94
N VAL A 123 -4.67 21.36 3.25
CA VAL A 123 -4.61 19.97 2.75
C VAL A 123 -5.13 18.96 3.77
N TYR A 124 -5.24 19.35 5.04
CA TYR A 124 -5.65 18.46 6.12
C TYR A 124 -6.99 17.75 5.87
N PRO A 125 -8.06 18.42 5.34
CA PRO A 125 -9.32 17.75 5.07
C PRO A 125 -9.21 16.58 4.08
N LEU A 126 -8.18 16.60 3.22
CA LEU A 126 -7.92 15.51 2.28
C LEU A 126 -7.34 14.25 2.94
N LEU A 127 -6.85 14.36 4.20
CA LEU A 127 -6.32 13.20 4.93
C LEU A 127 -7.36 12.08 5.10
N GLY A 128 -8.61 12.44 5.39
CA GLY A 128 -9.67 11.43 5.51
C GLY A 128 -9.88 10.63 4.22
N LEU A 129 -9.88 11.32 3.08
CA LEU A 129 -9.97 10.68 1.76
C LEU A 129 -8.72 9.84 1.45
N PHE A 130 -7.53 10.36 1.76
CA PHE A 130 -6.28 9.63 1.58
C PHE A 130 -6.26 8.33 2.40
N VAL A 131 -6.64 8.38 3.68
CA VAL A 131 -6.73 7.22 4.58
C VAL A 131 -7.72 6.20 4.02
N LEU A 132 -8.90 6.66 3.57
CA LEU A 132 -9.92 5.79 2.98
C LEU A 132 -9.40 5.06 1.75
N LEU A 133 -8.82 5.78 0.79
CA LEU A 133 -8.34 5.20 -0.46
C LEU A 133 -7.14 4.28 -0.23
N SER A 134 -6.17 4.69 0.58
CA SER A 134 -4.98 3.90 0.89
C SER A 134 -5.32 2.64 1.68
N GLY A 135 -6.22 2.74 2.67
CA GLY A 135 -6.66 1.59 3.45
C GLY A 135 -7.48 0.61 2.61
N LEU A 136 -8.39 1.12 1.76
CA LEU A 136 -9.16 0.27 0.84
C LEU A 136 -8.23 -0.44 -0.16
N TRP A 137 -7.23 0.26 -0.69
CA TRP A 137 -6.19 -0.34 -1.53
C TRP A 137 -5.50 -1.51 -0.83
N ASN A 138 -5.09 -1.34 0.44
CA ASN A 138 -4.46 -2.40 1.23
C ASN A 138 -5.39 -3.60 1.39
N LEU A 139 -6.64 -3.39 1.81
CA LEU A 139 -7.62 -4.46 1.99
C LEU A 139 -7.87 -5.24 0.69
N LEU A 140 -8.07 -4.53 -0.43
CA LEU A 140 -8.29 -5.14 -1.74
C LEU A 140 -7.06 -5.90 -2.25
N ASN A 141 -5.87 -5.37 -2.03
CA ASN A 141 -4.63 -6.03 -2.44
C ASN A 141 -4.46 -7.38 -1.74
N TYR A 142 -4.69 -7.44 -0.43
CA TYR A 142 -4.63 -8.70 0.31
C TYR A 142 -5.76 -9.67 -0.06
N TRP A 143 -6.94 -9.15 -0.39
CA TRP A 143 -8.02 -9.98 -0.93
C TRP A 143 -7.64 -10.61 -2.27
N LEU A 144 -7.04 -9.86 -3.20
CA LEU A 144 -6.55 -10.36 -4.48
C LEU A 144 -5.40 -11.36 -4.32
N ILE A 145 -4.46 -11.10 -3.40
CA ILE A 145 -3.37 -12.03 -3.08
C ILE A 145 -3.95 -13.37 -2.57
N ARG A 146 -4.99 -13.32 -1.73
CA ARG A 146 -5.69 -14.51 -1.27
C ARG A 146 -6.27 -15.31 -2.45
N GLN A 147 -7.02 -14.67 -3.34
CA GLN A 147 -7.63 -15.34 -4.50
C GLN A 147 -6.58 -15.99 -5.41
N SER A 148 -5.48 -15.32 -5.69
CA SER A 148 -4.41 -15.86 -6.54
C SER A 148 -3.72 -17.08 -5.93
N ARG A 149 -3.61 -17.14 -4.61
CA ARG A 149 -3.07 -18.32 -3.90
C ARG A 149 -4.00 -19.52 -3.97
N PHE A 150 -5.33 -19.33 -3.83
CA PHE A 150 -6.29 -20.43 -3.91
C PHE A 150 -6.34 -21.04 -5.30
N THR A 151 -6.35 -20.24 -6.34
CA THR A 151 -6.34 -20.74 -7.74
C THR A 151 -5.10 -21.59 -8.03
N ARG A 152 -3.92 -21.19 -7.51
CA ARG A 152 -2.68 -21.97 -7.68
C ARG A 152 -2.69 -23.28 -6.88
N ILE A 153 -3.17 -23.26 -5.63
CA ILE A 153 -3.26 -24.47 -4.79
C ILE A 153 -4.27 -25.45 -5.40
N SER A 154 -5.41 -24.98 -5.91
CA SER A 154 -6.39 -25.82 -6.58
C SER A 154 -5.85 -26.48 -7.86
N VAL A 155 -5.06 -25.75 -8.65
CA VAL A 155 -4.39 -26.30 -9.84
C VAL A 155 -3.33 -27.34 -9.46
N TYR A 156 -2.57 -27.13 -8.40
CA TYR A 156 -1.59 -28.11 -7.92
C TYR A 156 -2.25 -29.38 -7.37
N GLN A 157 -3.38 -29.26 -6.68
CA GLN A 157 -4.12 -30.43 -6.18
C GLN A 157 -4.75 -31.25 -7.30
N LEU A 158 -5.20 -30.60 -8.38
CA LEU A 158 -5.76 -31.28 -9.56
C LEU A 158 -4.69 -31.95 -10.44
N THR A 159 -3.44 -31.50 -10.38
CA THR A 159 -2.34 -32.11 -11.15
C THR A 159 -1.63 -33.26 -10.42
N LEU A 160 -1.86 -33.41 -9.10
CA LEU A 160 -1.28 -34.47 -8.27
C LEU A 160 -2.29 -35.60 -7.94
N SER A 161 -3.52 -35.50 -8.41
CA SER A 161 -4.57 -36.53 -8.31
C SER A 161 -4.75 -37.25 -9.63
#